data_3491f20ee3060e9bccba2f3796e1293a
#
_entry.id   3491f20ee3060e9bccba2f3796e1293a
#
_cell.length_a   1.000
_cell.length_b   1.000
_cell.length_c   1.000
_cell.angle_alpha   90.00
_cell.angle_beta   90.00
_cell.angle_gamma   90.00
#
_symmetry.space_group_name_H-M   'P 1'
#
loop_
_entity.id
_entity.type
_entity.pdbx_description
1 polymer ?
#
loop_
_entity_poly.entity_id
_entity_poly.type
_entity_poly.pdbx_seq_one_letter_code
_entity_poly.pdbx_strand_id
1 'polypeptide(L)'
;MRMLRPKFPATVALFLTVVTAFVAGPAAAYGPEEMLPRKVIFGNPERAAPFISPDGSKIIFTAPVDGVMNVWVSPVDDLSAAKPLTHGKQRPIWKYWWARNGTHVLYLQDKRGNENFHIYAVDVAKGTTKDLTPYKNVRAEMISPSYRRPDEILVGLNNRDQRWHDVWLVNVVTGKAKMVLKNEGFAAIYADSNLKIRLAAKPQPDGGQELFRRDGAKWTPFTTIPGNDSLTTEALYFGPGDKTIYMLDSRGRDKRALTSVDLRTGESTVIGESDKSDVADSLYDPVTMEMLAYATEYDRMSWKALKPELKADIKYLDKQVTGYWTVLSQSKDGNLWTLWIDNTGEPVKFGLYDRRKRTLKKLFGARPVLEDTQLAKMSPKTL
;
A
#
# COMPACT_ATOMS: atom_id res chain seq x y z
N MET A 1 -48.52 12.07 -74.70
CA MET A 1 -47.09 11.74 -74.89
C MET A 1 -46.51 11.39 -73.52
N ARG A 2 -46.46 10.10 -73.18
CA ARG A 2 -45.97 9.59 -71.85
C ARG A 2 -44.49 9.27 -72.00
N MET A 3 -43.63 9.94 -71.24
CA MET A 3 -42.22 9.54 -71.11
C MET A 3 -42.05 8.52 -70.00
N LEU A 4 -41.50 7.39 -70.41
CA LEU A 4 -41.08 6.28 -69.53
C LEU A 4 -39.77 6.64 -68.85
N ARG A 5 -39.72 6.52 -67.50
CA ARG A 5 -38.48 6.57 -66.75
C ARG A 5 -37.93 5.16 -66.56
N PRO A 6 -36.62 4.91 -66.74
CA PRO A 6 -36.04 3.62 -66.49
C PRO A 6 -35.82 3.38 -64.96
N LYS A 7 -36.15 2.18 -64.48
CA LYS A 7 -35.84 1.71 -63.15
C LYS A 7 -34.39 1.17 -63.15
N PHE A 8 -33.55 1.68 -62.24
CA PHE A 8 -32.25 1.10 -61.88
C PHE A 8 -32.46 0.12 -60.73
N PRO A 9 -31.82 -1.07 -60.72
CA PRO A 9 -31.85 -2.01 -59.58
C PRO A 9 -30.86 -1.52 -58.52
N ALA A 10 -31.31 -1.50 -57.25
CA ALA A 10 -30.50 -1.24 -56.10
C ALA A 10 -29.59 -2.47 -55.81
N THR A 11 -28.30 -2.30 -56.02
CA THR A 11 -27.29 -3.29 -55.59
C THR A 11 -26.99 -3.03 -54.14
N VAL A 12 -27.44 -3.95 -53.25
CA VAL A 12 -27.09 -3.94 -51.83
C VAL A 12 -25.67 -4.48 -51.72
N ALA A 13 -24.70 -3.61 -51.42
CA ALA A 13 -23.33 -3.99 -51.08
C ALA A 13 -23.30 -4.43 -49.59
N LEU A 14 -23.18 -5.74 -49.39
CA LEU A 14 -22.97 -6.33 -48.06
C LEU A 14 -21.50 -6.11 -47.66
N PHE A 15 -21.24 -5.13 -46.80
CA PHE A 15 -19.93 -4.97 -46.17
C PHE A 15 -19.75 -6.05 -45.08
N LEU A 16 -18.97 -7.07 -45.40
CA LEU A 16 -18.52 -8.07 -44.44
C LEU A 16 -17.38 -7.46 -43.61
N THR A 17 -17.69 -6.98 -42.40
CA THR A 17 -16.67 -6.52 -41.44
C THR A 17 -16.01 -7.78 -40.87
N VAL A 18 -14.82 -8.10 -41.33
CA VAL A 18 -13.97 -9.13 -40.71
C VAL A 18 -13.43 -8.55 -39.42
N VAL A 19 -14.03 -8.92 -38.29
CA VAL A 19 -13.46 -8.69 -36.96
C VAL A 19 -12.34 -9.71 -36.79
N THR A 20 -11.10 -9.29 -37.04
CA THR A 20 -9.92 -10.04 -36.62
C THR A 20 -9.82 -9.98 -35.09
N ALA A 21 -10.31 -11.00 -34.43
CA ALA A 21 -10.00 -11.25 -33.04
C ALA A 21 -8.49 -11.51 -32.95
N PHE A 22 -7.74 -10.57 -32.39
CA PHE A 22 -6.38 -10.84 -31.94
C PHE A 22 -6.48 -11.83 -30.77
N VAL A 23 -6.31 -13.10 -31.08
CA VAL A 23 -6.00 -14.11 -30.09
C VAL A 23 -4.56 -13.80 -29.63
N ALA A 24 -4.42 -13.20 -28.45
CA ALA A 24 -3.13 -13.12 -27.81
C ALA A 24 -2.65 -14.57 -27.62
N GLY A 25 -1.68 -14.99 -28.41
CA GLY A 25 -1.01 -16.28 -28.21
C GLY A 25 -0.38 -16.33 -26.81
N PRO A 26 -0.15 -17.53 -26.26
CA PRO A 26 0.57 -17.67 -25.00
C PRO A 26 1.91 -16.94 -25.11
N ALA A 27 2.24 -16.14 -24.09
CA ALA A 27 3.54 -15.48 -24.01
C ALA A 27 4.62 -16.57 -24.10
N ALA A 28 5.53 -16.46 -25.08
CA ALA A 28 6.60 -17.44 -25.23
C ALA A 28 7.52 -17.36 -24.01
N ALA A 29 7.71 -18.47 -23.30
CA ALA A 29 8.68 -18.59 -22.23
C ALA A 29 10.10 -18.57 -22.80
N TYR A 30 11.05 -17.99 -22.07
CA TYR A 30 12.48 -17.98 -22.44
C TYR A 30 13.14 -19.30 -22.06
N GLY A 31 13.93 -19.87 -22.96
CA GLY A 31 14.70 -21.07 -22.69
C GLY A 31 15.89 -20.82 -21.72
N PRO A 32 16.46 -21.88 -21.10
CA PRO A 32 17.53 -21.76 -20.10
C PRO A 32 18.82 -21.15 -20.65
N GLU A 33 19.06 -21.20 -21.95
CA GLU A 33 20.23 -20.62 -22.63
C GLU A 33 19.94 -19.23 -23.21
N GLU A 34 18.71 -18.75 -23.13
CA GLU A 34 18.30 -17.49 -23.73
C GLU A 34 18.47 -16.32 -22.76
N MET A 35 19.23 -15.29 -23.17
CA MET A 35 19.37 -14.07 -22.35
C MET A 35 18.05 -13.31 -22.30
N LEU A 36 17.57 -13.07 -21.08
CA LEU A 36 16.37 -12.28 -20.86
C LEU A 36 16.57 -10.83 -21.35
N PRO A 37 15.68 -10.31 -22.22
CA PRO A 37 15.77 -8.93 -22.65
C PRO A 37 15.65 -7.96 -21.46
N ARG A 38 16.44 -6.88 -21.47
CA ARG A 38 16.38 -5.85 -20.42
C ARG A 38 14.98 -5.32 -20.16
N LYS A 39 14.17 -5.17 -21.21
CA LYS A 39 12.77 -4.72 -21.10
C LYS A 39 11.92 -5.66 -20.24
N VAL A 40 12.19 -6.95 -20.26
CA VAL A 40 11.45 -7.94 -19.46
C VAL A 40 11.86 -7.84 -17.99
N ILE A 41 13.13 -7.59 -17.70
CA ILE A 41 13.66 -7.52 -16.33
C ILE A 41 13.34 -6.16 -15.69
N PHE A 42 13.62 -5.05 -16.40
CA PHE A 42 13.56 -3.68 -15.87
C PHE A 42 12.35 -2.88 -16.33
N GLY A 43 11.54 -3.42 -17.24
CA GLY A 43 10.30 -2.78 -17.68
C GLY A 43 9.24 -2.77 -16.58
N ASN A 44 8.17 -2.01 -16.79
CA ASN A 44 7.02 -2.02 -15.90
C ASN A 44 6.44 -3.43 -15.76
N PRO A 45 5.97 -3.82 -14.57
CA PRO A 45 5.14 -5.03 -14.44
C PRO A 45 3.84 -4.86 -15.24
N GLU A 46 3.22 -5.97 -15.64
CA GLU A 46 1.89 -5.93 -16.25
C GLU A 46 0.82 -5.51 -15.24
N ARG A 47 0.93 -6.03 -14.01
CA ARG A 47 0.10 -5.66 -12.87
C ARG A 47 0.91 -5.74 -11.59
N ALA A 48 0.62 -4.86 -10.62
CA ALA A 48 1.34 -4.89 -9.34
C ALA A 48 0.49 -4.36 -8.17
N ALA A 49 0.89 -4.77 -6.97
CA ALA A 49 0.45 -4.25 -5.68
C ALA A 49 -1.08 -4.13 -5.53
N PRO A 50 -1.83 -5.25 -5.51
CA PRO A 50 -3.27 -5.23 -5.31
C PRO A 50 -3.63 -4.83 -3.87
N PHE A 51 -4.64 -3.95 -3.71
CA PHE A 51 -5.22 -3.59 -2.42
C PHE A 51 -6.73 -3.82 -2.44
N ILE A 52 -7.22 -4.60 -1.46
CA ILE A 52 -8.65 -4.91 -1.30
C ILE A 52 -9.41 -3.72 -0.73
N SER A 53 -10.64 -3.48 -1.21
CA SER A 53 -11.51 -2.45 -0.65
C SER A 53 -11.95 -2.79 0.79
N PRO A 54 -12.32 -1.78 1.61
CA PRO A 54 -12.79 -2.01 2.97
C PRO A 54 -13.95 -3.02 3.08
N ASP A 55 -14.85 -3.04 2.13
CA ASP A 55 -15.99 -3.97 2.06
C ASP A 55 -15.66 -5.33 1.43
N GLY A 56 -14.43 -5.51 0.92
CA GLY A 56 -13.98 -6.74 0.28
C GLY A 56 -14.50 -6.97 -1.14
N SER A 57 -15.29 -6.04 -1.71
CA SER A 57 -15.95 -6.24 -3.01
C SER A 57 -15.08 -5.91 -4.23
N LYS A 58 -14.05 -5.08 -4.06
CA LYS A 58 -13.21 -4.60 -5.16
C LYS A 58 -11.73 -4.68 -4.82
N ILE A 59 -10.92 -4.70 -5.87
CA ILE A 59 -9.46 -4.61 -5.79
C ILE A 59 -9.00 -3.42 -6.63
N ILE A 60 -8.06 -2.64 -6.11
CA ILE A 60 -7.26 -1.71 -6.89
C ILE A 60 -5.84 -2.27 -7.05
N PHE A 61 -5.23 -1.99 -8.17
CA PHE A 61 -3.85 -2.39 -8.48
C PHE A 61 -3.25 -1.42 -9.49
N THR A 62 -1.94 -1.45 -9.71
CA THR A 62 -1.34 -0.69 -10.81
C THR A 62 -1.12 -1.55 -12.04
N ALA A 63 -1.40 -0.94 -13.21
CA ALA A 63 -1.08 -1.49 -14.52
C ALA A 63 -0.84 -0.32 -15.51
N PRO A 64 -0.14 -0.57 -16.64
CA PRO A 64 0.10 0.47 -17.63
C PRO A 64 -1.18 0.97 -18.31
N VAL A 65 -1.27 2.28 -18.51
CA VAL A 65 -2.13 2.94 -19.50
C VAL A 65 -1.18 3.74 -20.41
N ASP A 66 -1.13 3.41 -21.68
CA ASP A 66 -0.19 4.02 -22.64
C ASP A 66 1.28 3.96 -22.15
N GLY A 67 1.68 2.85 -21.51
CA GLY A 67 3.03 2.64 -20.97
C GLY A 67 3.33 3.28 -19.63
N VAL A 68 2.42 4.06 -19.05
CA VAL A 68 2.56 4.69 -17.73
C VAL A 68 1.74 3.93 -16.68
N MET A 69 2.37 3.55 -15.54
CA MET A 69 1.67 2.86 -14.46
C MET A 69 0.60 3.75 -13.83
N ASN A 70 -0.63 3.31 -13.91
CA ASN A 70 -1.83 3.95 -13.41
C ASN A 70 -2.60 3.03 -12.45
N VAL A 71 -3.48 3.56 -11.64
CA VAL A 71 -4.36 2.79 -10.77
C VAL A 71 -5.54 2.26 -11.56
N TRP A 72 -5.81 0.96 -11.43
CA TRP A 72 -6.95 0.26 -11.99
C TRP A 72 -7.86 -0.22 -10.86
N VAL A 73 -9.11 -0.47 -11.17
CA VAL A 73 -10.10 -1.04 -10.26
C VAL A 73 -10.84 -2.18 -10.92
N SER A 74 -11.13 -3.25 -10.16
CA SER A 74 -11.90 -4.41 -10.60
C SER A 74 -12.80 -4.93 -9.48
N PRO A 75 -13.92 -5.60 -9.78
CA PRO A 75 -14.53 -6.53 -8.83
C PRO A 75 -13.52 -7.58 -8.37
N VAL A 76 -13.64 -8.01 -7.12
CA VAL A 76 -12.67 -8.98 -6.52
C VAL A 76 -12.76 -10.37 -7.15
N ASP A 77 -13.91 -10.74 -7.65
CA ASP A 77 -14.24 -12.03 -8.28
C ASP A 77 -14.06 -12.04 -9.79
N ASP A 78 -13.98 -10.86 -10.44
CA ASP A 78 -13.83 -10.73 -11.90
C ASP A 78 -12.77 -9.70 -12.30
N LEU A 79 -11.52 -10.16 -12.41
CA LEU A 79 -10.40 -9.33 -12.86
C LEU A 79 -10.43 -9.01 -14.36
N SER A 80 -11.31 -9.65 -15.14
CA SER A 80 -11.48 -9.32 -16.56
C SER A 80 -12.26 -8.03 -16.77
N ALA A 81 -13.09 -7.64 -15.78
CA ALA A 81 -13.81 -6.37 -15.73
C ALA A 81 -12.96 -5.19 -15.22
N ALA A 82 -11.64 -5.36 -15.12
CA ALA A 82 -10.74 -4.31 -14.67
C ALA A 82 -10.76 -3.10 -15.62
N LYS A 83 -10.81 -1.91 -15.05
CA LYS A 83 -10.74 -0.65 -15.82
C LYS A 83 -9.80 0.33 -15.15
N PRO A 84 -9.12 1.20 -15.93
CA PRO A 84 -8.30 2.26 -15.37
C PRO A 84 -9.15 3.25 -14.59
N LEU A 85 -8.68 3.60 -13.40
CA LEU A 85 -9.28 4.59 -12.53
C LEU A 85 -8.57 5.94 -12.67
N THR A 86 -7.29 5.91 -13.06
CA THR A 86 -6.47 7.11 -13.30
C THR A 86 -5.86 7.09 -14.70
N HIS A 87 -5.53 8.26 -15.23
CA HIS A 87 -5.05 8.43 -16.61
C HIS A 87 -3.82 9.35 -16.67
N GLY A 88 -2.87 9.14 -15.76
CA GLY A 88 -1.58 9.86 -15.77
C GLY A 88 -0.76 9.50 -17.01
N LYS A 89 -0.20 10.52 -17.69
CA LYS A 89 0.51 10.34 -18.97
C LYS A 89 2.03 10.46 -18.89
N GLN A 90 2.57 10.98 -17.80
CA GLN A 90 3.98 11.32 -17.70
C GLN A 90 4.72 10.59 -16.57
N ARG A 91 4.07 10.42 -15.44
CA ARG A 91 4.68 9.86 -14.23
C ARG A 91 3.85 8.70 -13.71
N PRO A 92 4.47 7.58 -13.33
CA PRO A 92 3.79 6.46 -12.72
C PRO A 92 3.23 6.84 -11.35
N ILE A 93 2.12 6.21 -10.98
CA ILE A 93 1.57 6.29 -9.62
C ILE A 93 2.15 5.14 -8.81
N TRP A 94 2.97 5.46 -7.81
CA TRP A 94 3.63 4.48 -6.94
C TRP A 94 2.94 4.29 -5.59
N LYS A 95 2.29 5.35 -5.05
CA LYS A 95 1.62 5.34 -3.76
C LYS A 95 0.13 5.59 -3.95
N TYR A 96 -0.68 4.61 -3.58
CA TYR A 96 -2.14 4.67 -3.66
C TYR A 96 -2.75 3.71 -2.64
N TRP A 97 -3.96 3.96 -2.22
CA TRP A 97 -4.68 3.16 -1.25
C TRP A 97 -6.17 3.49 -1.24
N TRP A 98 -6.97 2.61 -0.68
CA TRP A 98 -8.37 2.90 -0.43
C TRP A 98 -8.52 3.94 0.68
N ALA A 99 -9.39 4.93 0.49
CA ALA A 99 -9.94 5.69 1.60
C ALA A 99 -10.78 4.75 2.49
N ARG A 100 -10.81 5.00 3.78
CA ARG A 100 -11.49 4.13 4.73
C ARG A 100 -13.02 4.09 4.55
N ASN A 101 -13.59 5.03 3.80
CA ASN A 101 -15.00 5.03 3.40
C ASN A 101 -15.34 4.01 2.29
N GLY A 102 -14.34 3.40 1.63
CA GLY A 102 -14.54 2.42 0.57
C GLY A 102 -15.08 2.95 -0.75
N THR A 103 -15.36 4.25 -0.86
CA THR A 103 -15.91 4.89 -2.06
C THR A 103 -14.89 5.66 -2.87
N HIS A 104 -13.75 5.99 -2.26
CA HIS A 104 -12.67 6.74 -2.90
C HIS A 104 -11.34 5.99 -2.85
N VAL A 105 -10.54 6.20 -3.88
CA VAL A 105 -9.13 5.79 -3.93
C VAL A 105 -8.28 7.04 -3.84
N LEU A 106 -7.29 7.01 -2.95
CA LEU A 106 -6.32 8.09 -2.77
C LEU A 106 -5.02 7.72 -3.47
N TYR A 107 -4.32 8.71 -4.04
CA TYR A 107 -3.00 8.51 -4.61
C TYR A 107 -2.13 9.78 -4.52
N LEU A 108 -0.82 9.56 -4.54
CA LEU A 108 0.18 10.62 -4.61
C LEU A 108 0.66 10.79 -6.05
N GLN A 109 0.70 12.03 -6.52
CA GLN A 109 1.25 12.37 -7.83
C GLN A 109 1.96 13.72 -7.76
N ASP A 110 3.11 13.81 -8.42
CA ASP A 110 3.84 15.04 -8.68
C ASP A 110 3.66 15.49 -10.14
N LYS A 111 4.10 16.69 -10.46
CA LYS A 111 4.08 17.21 -11.84
C LYS A 111 5.49 17.19 -12.42
N ARG A 112 5.71 16.35 -13.45
CA ARG A 112 6.95 16.28 -14.22
C ARG A 112 8.22 15.96 -13.41
N GLY A 113 8.10 15.28 -12.28
CA GLY A 113 9.24 14.90 -11.45
C GLY A 113 9.75 16.03 -10.55
N ASN A 114 8.93 17.03 -10.22
CA ASN A 114 9.30 18.12 -9.32
C ASN A 114 9.21 17.75 -7.83
N GLU A 115 8.79 16.50 -7.52
CA GLU A 115 8.63 15.94 -6.17
C GLU A 115 7.67 16.73 -5.24
N ASN A 116 6.98 17.72 -5.76
CA ASN A 116 5.87 18.40 -5.08
C ASN A 116 4.62 17.54 -5.23
N PHE A 117 4.57 16.48 -4.41
CA PHE A 117 3.47 15.52 -4.44
C PHE A 117 2.20 16.12 -3.87
N HIS A 118 1.10 15.95 -4.59
CA HIS A 118 -0.24 16.22 -4.12
C HIS A 118 -0.97 14.92 -3.80
N ILE A 119 -1.93 14.99 -2.89
CA ILE A 119 -2.86 13.89 -2.62
C ILE A 119 -4.12 14.12 -3.43
N TYR A 120 -4.44 13.16 -4.27
CA TYR A 120 -5.67 13.13 -5.06
C TYR A 120 -6.64 12.11 -4.52
N ALA A 121 -7.93 12.37 -4.64
CA ALA A 121 -9.02 11.41 -4.38
C ALA A 121 -9.79 11.15 -5.68
N VAL A 122 -10.03 9.87 -5.98
CA VAL A 122 -10.90 9.46 -7.10
C VAL A 122 -12.15 8.81 -6.53
N ASP A 123 -13.33 9.33 -6.89
CA ASP A 123 -14.62 8.67 -6.65
C ASP A 123 -14.71 7.45 -7.59
N VAL A 124 -14.74 6.25 -7.02
CA VAL A 124 -14.68 5.00 -7.79
C VAL A 124 -15.91 4.78 -8.66
N ALA A 125 -17.07 5.24 -8.22
CA ALA A 125 -18.31 5.08 -8.97
C ALA A 125 -18.40 6.06 -10.14
N LYS A 126 -17.99 7.33 -9.91
CA LYS A 126 -18.09 8.40 -10.90
C LYS A 126 -16.86 8.54 -11.78
N GLY A 127 -15.70 8.03 -11.35
CA GLY A 127 -14.41 8.24 -12.02
C GLY A 127 -13.89 9.67 -11.92
N THR A 128 -14.49 10.53 -11.09
CA THR A 128 -14.06 11.92 -10.94
C THR A 128 -12.91 12.06 -9.97
N THR A 129 -11.89 12.82 -10.35
CA THR A 129 -10.70 13.07 -9.53
C THR A 129 -10.73 14.47 -8.93
N LYS A 130 -10.35 14.58 -7.66
CA LYS A 130 -10.19 15.82 -6.93
C LYS A 130 -8.78 15.92 -6.35
N ASP A 131 -8.10 17.05 -6.52
CA ASP A 131 -6.90 17.41 -5.78
C ASP A 131 -7.30 17.84 -4.37
N LEU A 132 -6.86 17.11 -3.37
CA LEU A 132 -7.14 17.40 -1.95
C LEU A 132 -6.17 18.42 -1.35
N THR A 133 -5.07 18.68 -2.04
CA THR A 133 -4.00 19.59 -1.59
C THR A 133 -3.61 20.61 -2.68
N PRO A 134 -4.57 21.43 -3.16
CA PRO A 134 -4.43 22.27 -4.36
C PRO A 134 -3.61 23.55 -4.09
N TYR A 135 -2.42 23.39 -3.50
CA TYR A 135 -1.52 24.49 -3.20
C TYR A 135 -0.30 24.47 -4.15
N LYS A 136 0.25 25.62 -4.45
CA LYS A 136 1.45 25.72 -5.30
C LYS A 136 2.72 25.43 -4.48
N ASN A 137 3.67 24.74 -5.11
CA ASN A 137 4.99 24.43 -4.54
C ASN A 137 4.90 23.75 -3.16
N VAL A 138 3.94 22.86 -2.98
CA VAL A 138 3.73 22.13 -1.75
C VAL A 138 4.05 20.66 -1.96
N ARG A 139 4.65 20.05 -0.95
CA ARG A 139 4.72 18.60 -0.81
C ARG A 139 3.71 18.16 0.24
N ALA A 140 2.80 17.29 -0.18
CA ALA A 140 1.83 16.68 0.71
C ALA A 140 2.30 15.29 1.16
N GLU A 141 2.02 14.95 2.41
CA GLU A 141 2.29 13.64 2.99
C GLU A 141 1.04 13.11 3.68
N MET A 142 0.74 11.81 3.48
CA MET A 142 -0.30 11.14 4.25
C MET A 142 0.22 10.89 5.67
N ILE A 143 -0.45 11.43 6.68
CA ILE A 143 -0.11 11.17 8.07
C ILE A 143 -0.93 10.00 8.61
N SER A 144 -2.25 10.07 8.52
CA SER A 144 -3.10 9.00 9.06
C SER A 144 -4.48 8.96 8.42
N PRO A 145 -4.96 7.79 7.98
CA PRO A 145 -6.37 7.51 7.75
C PRO A 145 -7.02 6.92 9.01
N SER A 146 -8.35 6.85 9.09
CA SER A 146 -9.06 6.21 10.21
C SER A 146 -10.37 5.57 9.81
N TYR A 147 -10.64 4.36 10.31
CA TYR A 147 -11.96 3.73 10.19
C TYR A 147 -13.02 4.35 11.12
N ARG A 148 -12.63 5.08 12.16
CA ARG A 148 -13.57 5.83 13.02
C ARG A 148 -14.02 7.14 12.39
N ARG A 149 -13.22 7.66 11.44
CA ARG A 149 -13.50 8.89 10.67
C ARG A 149 -13.25 8.60 9.18
N PRO A 150 -14.04 7.73 8.55
CA PRO A 150 -13.71 7.13 7.26
C PRO A 150 -13.63 8.13 6.09
N ASP A 151 -14.31 9.27 6.19
CA ASP A 151 -14.28 10.34 5.19
C ASP A 151 -13.15 11.35 5.42
N GLU A 152 -12.33 11.18 6.45
CA GLU A 152 -11.31 12.16 6.80
C GLU A 152 -9.93 11.51 6.90
N ILE A 153 -8.92 12.32 6.58
CA ILE A 153 -7.50 11.96 6.70
C ILE A 153 -6.72 13.11 7.30
N LEU A 154 -5.60 12.80 7.97
CA LEU A 154 -4.60 13.80 8.32
C LEU A 154 -3.52 13.84 7.24
N VAL A 155 -3.21 15.04 6.81
CA VAL A 155 -2.24 15.34 5.76
C VAL A 155 -1.22 16.35 6.29
N GLY A 156 0.05 16.10 6.05
CA GLY A 156 1.11 17.07 6.24
C GLY A 156 1.29 17.93 4.99
N LEU A 157 1.35 19.25 5.14
CA LEU A 157 1.59 20.19 4.05
C LEU A 157 2.68 21.19 4.43
N ASN A 158 3.71 21.34 3.59
CA ASN A 158 4.81 22.28 3.81
C ASN A 158 4.58 23.64 3.12
N ASN A 159 3.31 24.06 2.97
CA ASN A 159 2.93 25.28 2.25
C ASN A 159 3.28 26.58 2.99
N ARG A 160 3.42 26.56 4.31
CA ARG A 160 3.81 27.71 5.13
C ARG A 160 5.33 27.82 5.30
N ASP A 161 5.97 26.70 5.57
CA ASP A 161 7.42 26.55 5.74
C ASP A 161 7.87 25.29 5.02
N GLN A 162 8.76 25.42 4.07
CA GLN A 162 9.20 24.31 3.20
C GLN A 162 9.92 23.18 3.98
N ARG A 163 10.43 23.49 5.17
CA ARG A 163 11.13 22.52 6.04
C ARG A 163 10.19 21.66 6.87
N TRP A 164 8.96 22.15 7.17
CA TRP A 164 8.04 21.55 8.13
C TRP A 164 6.65 21.40 7.57
N HIS A 165 6.05 20.24 7.79
CA HIS A 165 4.70 19.94 7.34
C HIS A 165 3.69 20.30 8.43
N ASP A 166 2.90 21.34 8.21
CA ASP A 166 1.73 21.63 9.05
C ASP A 166 0.68 20.53 8.86
N VAL A 167 -0.05 20.17 9.92
CA VAL A 167 -1.04 19.08 9.86
C VAL A 167 -2.42 19.63 9.55
N TRP A 168 -3.03 19.06 8.52
CA TRP A 168 -4.36 19.41 8.07
C TRP A 168 -5.29 18.20 8.16
N LEU A 169 -6.51 18.43 8.67
CA LEU A 169 -7.62 17.49 8.57
C LEU A 169 -8.34 17.76 7.26
N VAL A 170 -8.41 16.75 6.39
CA VAL A 170 -8.97 16.86 5.05
C VAL A 170 -10.10 15.86 4.88
N ASN A 171 -11.25 16.32 4.40
CA ASN A 171 -12.36 15.45 4.04
C ASN A 171 -12.19 14.98 2.59
N VAL A 172 -12.09 13.67 2.38
CA VAL A 172 -11.77 13.06 1.07
C VAL A 172 -12.90 13.20 0.04
N VAL A 173 -14.16 13.33 0.49
CA VAL A 173 -15.33 13.47 -0.38
C VAL A 173 -15.48 14.92 -0.84
N THR A 174 -15.45 15.86 0.09
CA THR A 174 -15.71 17.26 -0.20
C THR A 174 -14.46 18.06 -0.57
N GLY A 175 -13.28 17.62 -0.15
CA GLY A 175 -12.02 18.34 -0.27
C GLY A 175 -11.88 19.48 0.77
N LYS A 176 -12.83 19.64 1.70
CA LYS A 176 -12.70 20.64 2.76
C LYS A 176 -11.51 20.30 3.65
N ALA A 177 -10.64 21.28 3.88
CA ALA A 177 -9.43 21.15 4.68
C ALA A 177 -9.39 22.17 5.80
N LYS A 178 -8.87 21.76 6.97
CA LYS A 178 -8.66 22.62 8.14
C LYS A 178 -7.30 22.31 8.75
N MET A 179 -6.46 23.32 8.97
CA MET A 179 -5.23 23.16 9.75
C MET A 179 -5.57 22.82 11.19
N VAL A 180 -4.97 21.75 11.73
CA VAL A 180 -5.16 21.26 13.10
C VAL A 180 -3.90 21.34 13.95
N LEU A 181 -2.74 21.48 13.28
CA LEU A 181 -1.46 21.74 13.95
C LEU A 181 -0.56 22.58 13.05
N LYS A 182 -0.08 23.70 13.56
CA LYS A 182 1.07 24.43 13.03
C LYS A 182 2.33 23.71 13.51
N ASN A 183 3.13 23.21 12.59
CA ASN A 183 4.36 22.48 12.91
C ASN A 183 5.56 23.44 12.98
N GLU A 184 6.22 23.48 14.11
CA GLU A 184 7.36 24.36 14.37
C GLU A 184 8.67 23.59 14.59
N GLY A 185 8.79 22.35 14.09
CA GLY A 185 10.05 21.62 14.16
C GLY A 185 9.98 20.12 14.40
N PHE A 186 8.82 19.50 14.20
CA PHE A 186 8.68 18.04 14.27
C PHE A 186 8.87 17.40 12.88
N ALA A 187 9.70 16.37 12.82
CA ALA A 187 9.94 15.61 11.61
C ALA A 187 8.85 14.54 11.37
N ALA A 188 8.22 14.03 12.42
CA ALA A 188 7.13 13.08 12.32
C ALA A 188 5.99 13.40 13.29
N ILE A 189 4.77 13.08 12.90
CA ILE A 189 3.54 13.30 13.68
C ILE A 189 2.77 11.99 13.72
N TYR A 190 2.28 11.62 14.90
CA TYR A 190 1.51 10.40 15.11
C TYR A 190 0.13 10.75 15.67
N ALA A 191 -0.90 10.20 15.05
CA ALA A 191 -2.28 10.41 15.42
C ALA A 191 -2.97 9.11 15.82
N ASP A 192 -3.88 9.20 16.78
CA ASP A 192 -4.69 8.09 17.24
C ASP A 192 -5.82 7.71 16.25
N SER A 193 -6.57 6.68 16.58
CA SER A 193 -7.66 6.17 15.74
C SER A 193 -8.81 7.17 15.52
N ASN A 194 -8.87 8.26 16.28
CA ASN A 194 -9.81 9.36 16.07
C ASN A 194 -9.21 10.55 15.30
N LEU A 195 -8.03 10.37 14.69
CA LEU A 195 -7.25 11.42 14.02
C LEU A 195 -6.83 12.56 14.97
N LYS A 196 -6.70 12.27 16.27
CA LYS A 196 -6.20 13.21 17.23
C LYS A 196 -4.68 13.07 17.35
N ILE A 197 -3.95 14.15 17.15
CA ILE A 197 -2.48 14.15 17.25
C ILE A 197 -2.08 13.90 18.71
N ARG A 198 -1.25 12.87 18.94
CA ARG A 198 -0.86 12.41 20.28
C ARG A 198 0.64 12.43 20.52
N LEU A 199 1.45 12.12 19.51
CA LEU A 199 2.91 12.14 19.58
C LEU A 199 3.50 12.90 18.40
N ALA A 200 4.72 13.39 18.60
CA ALA A 200 5.53 13.98 17.55
C ALA A 200 7.02 13.70 17.81
N ALA A 201 7.81 13.54 16.76
CA ALA A 201 9.24 13.31 16.85
C ALA A 201 10.03 14.55 16.41
N LYS A 202 10.96 15.00 17.25
CA LYS A 202 11.86 16.11 16.97
C LYS A 202 13.28 15.59 16.70
N PRO A 203 13.90 15.96 15.58
CA PRO A 203 15.28 15.56 15.31
C PRO A 203 16.25 16.10 16.36
N GLN A 204 17.29 15.33 16.67
CA GLN A 204 18.36 15.70 17.59
C GLN A 204 19.69 15.88 16.82
N PRO A 205 20.64 16.67 17.34
CA PRO A 205 21.92 16.93 16.67
C PRO A 205 22.80 15.69 16.44
N ASP A 206 22.64 14.65 17.26
CA ASP A 206 23.34 13.36 17.15
C ASP A 206 22.79 12.43 16.06
N GLY A 207 21.75 12.87 15.31
CA GLY A 207 21.01 12.08 14.34
C GLY A 207 19.89 11.24 14.95
N GLY A 208 19.70 11.32 16.26
CA GLY A 208 18.60 10.69 16.98
C GLY A 208 17.29 11.49 16.88
N GLN A 209 16.32 11.08 17.68
CA GLN A 209 15.01 11.72 17.77
C GLN A 209 14.54 11.76 19.23
N GLU A 210 13.86 12.83 19.59
CA GLU A 210 13.11 12.92 20.83
C GLU A 210 11.61 12.90 20.52
N LEU A 211 10.88 11.93 21.05
CA LEU A 211 9.43 11.85 20.96
C LEU A 211 8.81 12.69 22.08
N PHE A 212 7.84 13.50 21.68
CA PHE A 212 7.04 14.33 22.58
C PHE A 212 5.60 13.81 22.61
N ARG A 213 5.02 13.76 23.80
CA ARG A 213 3.60 13.48 24.00
C ARG A 213 2.83 14.81 24.07
N ARG A 214 1.69 14.84 23.42
CA ARG A 214 0.79 16.00 23.42
C ARG A 214 -0.25 15.88 24.53
N ASP A 215 -0.31 16.92 25.37
CA ASP A 215 -1.33 17.09 26.39
C ASP A 215 -2.01 18.45 26.20
N GLY A 216 -3.23 18.43 25.68
CA GLY A 216 -3.90 19.64 25.20
C GLY A 216 -3.10 20.37 24.12
N ALA A 217 -2.63 21.59 24.44
CA ALA A 217 -1.75 22.38 23.56
C ALA A 217 -0.25 22.18 23.86
N LYS A 218 0.10 21.54 24.98
CA LYS A 218 1.48 21.38 25.42
C LYS A 218 2.12 20.12 24.86
N TRP A 219 3.43 20.21 24.62
CA TRP A 219 4.27 19.08 24.29
C TRP A 219 5.20 18.79 25.48
N THR A 220 5.23 17.54 25.91
CA THR A 220 6.11 17.07 26.98
C THR A 220 7.01 15.96 26.45
N PRO A 221 8.31 15.92 26.83
CA PRO A 221 9.18 14.81 26.48
C PRO A 221 8.55 13.47 26.86
N PHE A 222 8.68 12.48 25.97
CA PHE A 222 8.12 11.14 26.18
C PHE A 222 9.20 10.07 26.20
N THR A 223 10.01 10.00 25.14
CA THR A 223 11.14 9.06 25.07
C THR A 223 12.16 9.54 24.04
N THR A 224 13.41 9.15 24.22
CA THR A 224 14.50 9.49 23.29
C THR A 224 14.93 8.25 22.52
N ILE A 225 15.21 8.43 21.24
CA ILE A 225 15.84 7.45 20.35
C ILE A 225 17.21 8.03 20.01
N PRO A 226 18.31 7.47 20.54
CA PRO A 226 19.66 7.97 20.26
C PRO A 226 20.05 7.73 18.80
N GLY A 227 21.05 8.49 18.31
CA GLY A 227 21.50 8.41 16.92
C GLY A 227 21.87 6.99 16.45
N ASN A 228 22.49 6.20 17.32
CA ASN A 228 22.88 4.81 17.00
C ASN A 228 21.67 3.90 16.76
N ASP A 229 20.51 4.20 17.31
CA ASP A 229 19.29 3.42 17.17
C ASP A 229 18.28 4.01 16.18
N SER A 230 18.58 5.20 15.63
CA SER A 230 17.62 5.98 14.84
C SER A 230 17.18 5.33 13.52
N LEU A 231 18.00 4.43 12.96
CA LEU A 231 17.67 3.69 11.74
C LEU A 231 16.85 2.42 11.99
N THR A 232 16.83 1.94 13.22
CA THR A 232 16.21 0.65 13.59
C THR A 232 15.11 0.79 14.63
N THR A 233 14.97 1.99 15.24
CA THR A 233 13.90 2.29 16.20
C THR A 233 12.92 3.29 15.62
N GLU A 234 11.65 2.92 15.56
CA GLU A 234 10.59 3.78 15.05
C GLU A 234 9.25 3.52 15.76
N ALA A 235 8.46 4.58 15.93
CA ALA A 235 7.08 4.45 16.37
C ALA A 235 6.20 4.08 15.18
N LEU A 236 5.29 3.11 15.36
CA LEU A 236 4.43 2.59 14.31
C LEU A 236 3.03 3.22 14.38
N TYR A 237 2.16 2.69 15.22
CA TYR A 237 0.78 3.14 15.37
C TYR A 237 0.26 2.86 16.78
N PHE A 238 -0.84 3.54 17.13
CA PHE A 238 -1.44 3.39 18.45
C PHE A 238 -2.13 2.03 18.58
N GLY A 239 -2.02 1.43 19.76
CA GLY A 239 -2.69 0.17 20.09
C GLY A 239 -4.16 0.37 20.47
N PRO A 240 -4.84 -0.71 20.90
CA PRO A 240 -6.26 -0.68 21.25
C PRO A 240 -6.61 0.38 22.28
N GLY A 241 -7.67 1.14 21.98
CA GLY A 241 -8.14 2.22 22.85
C GLY A 241 -7.22 3.43 22.91
N ASP A 242 -6.21 3.51 22.03
CA ASP A 242 -5.26 4.62 21.93
C ASP A 242 -4.46 4.85 23.22
N LYS A 243 -4.22 3.79 24.01
CA LYS A 243 -3.52 3.85 25.31
C LYS A 243 -2.02 3.56 25.19
N THR A 244 -1.63 2.83 24.18
CA THR A 244 -0.25 2.44 23.92
C THR A 244 0.17 2.88 22.52
N ILE A 245 1.49 2.90 22.27
CA ILE A 245 2.06 2.97 20.93
C ILE A 245 2.92 1.74 20.68
N TYR A 246 2.76 1.11 19.52
CA TYR A 246 3.67 0.06 19.09
C TYR A 246 4.92 0.67 18.48
N MET A 247 6.06 0.06 18.76
CA MET A 247 7.35 0.49 18.20
C MET A 247 8.14 -0.74 17.74
N LEU A 248 8.94 -0.54 16.71
CA LEU A 248 10.13 -1.35 16.49
C LEU A 248 11.23 -0.69 17.29
N ASP A 249 11.92 -1.41 18.18
CA ASP A 249 12.84 -0.83 19.16
C ASP A 249 14.12 -1.65 19.31
N SER A 250 15.25 -1.04 18.96
CA SER A 250 16.60 -1.63 19.10
C SER A 250 17.36 -1.12 20.34
N ARG A 251 16.81 -0.17 21.09
CA ARG A 251 17.51 0.45 22.22
C ARG A 251 17.87 -0.58 23.29
N GLY A 252 19.16 -0.63 23.64
CA GLY A 252 19.68 -1.55 24.63
C GLY A 252 19.70 -3.03 24.20
N ARG A 253 19.61 -3.31 22.91
CA ARG A 253 19.63 -4.69 22.34
C ARG A 253 20.34 -4.72 21.00
N ASP A 254 20.82 -5.91 20.61
CA ASP A 254 21.48 -6.14 19.33
C ASP A 254 20.47 -6.15 18.16
N LYS A 255 19.28 -6.69 18.38
CA LYS A 255 18.23 -6.83 17.37
C LYS A 255 16.98 -6.08 17.79
N ARG A 256 16.34 -5.38 16.83
CA ARG A 256 15.10 -4.67 17.12
C ARG A 256 13.95 -5.62 17.41
N ALA A 257 13.21 -5.33 18.45
CA ALA A 257 12.01 -6.04 18.84
C ALA A 257 10.75 -5.22 18.56
N LEU A 258 9.61 -5.89 18.45
CA LEU A 258 8.30 -5.25 18.48
C LEU A 258 7.91 -5.02 19.92
N THR A 259 7.65 -3.77 20.30
CA THR A 259 7.29 -3.39 21.67
C THR A 259 5.95 -2.66 21.70
N SER A 260 5.32 -2.68 22.87
CA SER A 260 4.14 -1.87 23.20
C SER A 260 4.51 -0.93 24.33
N VAL A 261 4.42 0.38 24.11
CA VAL A 261 4.78 1.39 25.10
C VAL A 261 3.52 2.08 25.62
N ASP A 262 3.32 2.06 26.95
CA ASP A 262 2.20 2.75 27.61
C ASP A 262 2.40 4.27 27.51
N LEU A 263 1.40 4.96 26.96
CA LEU A 263 1.49 6.42 26.73
C LEU A 263 1.46 7.24 28.01
N ARG A 264 0.96 6.71 29.11
CA ARG A 264 0.87 7.41 30.39
C ARG A 264 2.16 7.25 31.19
N THR A 265 2.69 6.03 31.29
CA THR A 265 3.86 5.71 32.12
C THR A 265 5.17 5.75 31.34
N GLY A 266 5.15 5.53 30.03
CA GLY A 266 6.34 5.30 29.19
C GLY A 266 6.93 3.90 29.33
N GLU A 267 6.28 3.01 30.09
CA GLU A 267 6.72 1.62 30.26
C GLU A 267 6.63 0.85 28.94
N SER A 268 7.71 0.17 28.58
CA SER A 268 7.83 -0.61 27.34
C SER A 268 7.78 -2.09 27.64
N THR A 269 6.90 -2.82 26.94
CA THR A 269 6.78 -4.27 27.01
C THR A 269 7.14 -4.88 25.66
N VAL A 270 8.05 -5.85 25.62
CA VAL A 270 8.37 -6.62 24.42
C VAL A 270 7.20 -7.57 24.12
N ILE A 271 6.66 -7.51 22.89
CA ILE A 271 5.57 -8.38 22.43
C ILE A 271 6.00 -9.31 21.31
N GLY A 272 7.16 -9.04 20.67
CA GLY A 272 7.75 -9.92 19.67
C GLY A 272 9.22 -9.64 19.46
N GLU A 273 10.03 -10.69 19.43
CA GLU A 273 11.48 -10.61 19.22
C GLU A 273 12.05 -11.89 18.59
N SER A 274 13.31 -11.84 18.20
CA SER A 274 14.09 -12.98 17.71
C SER A 274 15.54 -12.84 18.19
N ASP A 275 16.17 -13.96 18.44
CA ASP A 275 17.61 -14.08 18.74
C ASP A 275 18.50 -14.05 17.49
N LYS A 276 17.90 -14.23 16.29
CA LYS A 276 18.62 -14.35 15.02
C LYS A 276 18.59 -13.11 14.16
N SER A 277 17.49 -12.37 14.16
CA SER A 277 17.28 -11.23 13.25
C SER A 277 16.32 -10.20 13.84
N ASP A 278 16.29 -9.04 13.25
CA ASP A 278 15.32 -8.01 13.55
C ASP A 278 13.87 -8.46 13.30
N VAL A 279 12.92 -7.89 14.03
CA VAL A 279 11.53 -7.90 13.60
C VAL A 279 11.42 -7.07 12.33
N ALA A 280 10.99 -7.72 11.24
CA ALA A 280 10.95 -7.14 9.90
C ALA A 280 9.59 -6.54 9.53
N ASP A 281 8.49 -7.17 9.99
CA ASP A 281 7.13 -6.75 9.64
C ASP A 281 6.15 -7.04 10.79
N SER A 282 4.97 -6.44 10.74
CA SER A 282 3.91 -6.65 11.72
C SER A 282 2.53 -6.59 11.07
N LEU A 283 1.62 -7.41 11.56
CA LEU A 283 0.23 -7.48 11.13
C LEU A 283 -0.68 -7.07 12.28
N TYR A 284 -1.56 -6.11 12.04
CA TYR A 284 -2.54 -5.63 13.02
C TYR A 284 -3.95 -5.60 12.43
N ASP A 285 -4.94 -5.65 13.31
CA ASP A 285 -6.34 -5.41 12.93
C ASP A 285 -6.55 -3.91 12.66
N PRO A 286 -6.96 -3.51 11.45
CA PRO A 286 -7.02 -2.09 11.08
C PRO A 286 -8.17 -1.33 11.74
N VAL A 287 -9.09 -2.01 12.43
CA VAL A 287 -10.24 -1.40 13.13
C VAL A 287 -10.00 -1.32 14.63
N THR A 288 -9.56 -2.44 15.23
CA THR A 288 -9.30 -2.52 16.68
C THR A 288 -7.91 -2.01 17.05
N MET A 289 -7.01 -1.93 16.06
CA MET A 289 -5.58 -1.59 16.22
C MET A 289 -4.81 -2.62 17.06
N GLU A 290 -5.35 -3.82 17.21
CA GLU A 290 -4.71 -4.91 17.94
C GLU A 290 -3.62 -5.57 17.10
N MET A 291 -2.45 -5.78 17.69
CA MET A 291 -1.35 -6.51 17.05
C MET A 291 -1.69 -8.00 16.95
N LEU A 292 -1.67 -8.55 15.74
CA LEU A 292 -2.10 -9.91 15.44
C LEU A 292 -0.93 -10.88 15.26
N ALA A 293 0.14 -10.42 14.60
CA ALA A 293 1.33 -11.20 14.31
C ALA A 293 2.52 -10.28 14.03
N TYR A 294 3.71 -10.83 14.09
CA TYR A 294 4.93 -10.19 13.61
C TYR A 294 5.76 -11.16 12.77
N ALA A 295 6.64 -10.62 11.94
CA ALA A 295 7.55 -11.42 11.12
C ALA A 295 9.01 -11.07 11.44
N THR A 296 9.86 -12.08 11.34
CA THR A 296 11.32 -11.95 11.38
C THR A 296 11.90 -12.47 10.08
N GLU A 297 13.02 -11.93 9.64
CA GLU A 297 13.69 -12.35 8.42
C GLU A 297 15.16 -12.69 8.73
N TYR A 298 15.48 -13.98 8.63
CA TYR A 298 16.83 -14.51 8.76
C TYR A 298 17.21 -15.24 7.47
N ASP A 299 16.89 -16.51 7.32
CA ASP A 299 17.03 -17.23 6.05
C ASP A 299 15.89 -16.90 5.08
N ARG A 300 14.72 -16.67 5.64
CA ARG A 300 13.48 -16.23 4.99
C ARG A 300 12.58 -15.53 6.00
N MET A 301 11.59 -14.81 5.50
CA MET A 301 10.57 -14.24 6.36
C MET A 301 9.73 -15.34 7.03
N SER A 302 9.55 -15.20 8.33
CA SER A 302 8.81 -16.15 9.17
C SER A 302 7.83 -15.40 10.06
N TRP A 303 6.55 -15.69 9.90
CA TRP A 303 5.48 -15.09 10.69
C TRP A 303 5.24 -15.81 12.01
N LYS A 304 5.05 -15.04 13.07
CA LYS A 304 4.71 -15.55 14.41
C LYS A 304 3.40 -14.93 14.86
N ALA A 305 2.40 -15.77 15.15
CA ALA A 305 1.10 -15.36 15.64
C ALA A 305 1.17 -14.89 17.09
N LEU A 306 0.67 -13.69 17.36
CA LEU A 306 0.39 -13.18 18.71
C LEU A 306 -1.02 -13.57 19.16
N LYS A 307 -1.92 -13.81 18.20
CA LYS A 307 -3.30 -14.25 18.41
C LYS A 307 -3.46 -15.72 18.00
N PRO A 308 -4.08 -16.56 18.85
CA PRO A 308 -4.25 -18.00 18.57
C PRO A 308 -4.94 -18.29 17.24
N GLU A 309 -5.93 -17.48 16.84
CA GLU A 309 -6.69 -17.61 15.61
C GLU A 309 -5.83 -17.47 14.35
N LEU A 310 -4.71 -16.73 14.42
CA LEU A 310 -3.80 -16.55 13.27
C LEU A 310 -2.88 -17.74 13.03
N LYS A 311 -2.69 -18.61 14.02
CA LYS A 311 -1.79 -19.78 13.88
C LYS A 311 -2.20 -20.68 12.73
N ALA A 312 -3.50 -20.87 12.53
CA ALA A 312 -4.01 -21.70 11.44
C ALA A 312 -3.87 -21.05 10.07
N ASP A 313 -4.02 -19.72 9.99
CA ASP A 313 -3.82 -18.93 8.75
C ASP A 313 -2.35 -18.96 8.33
N ILE A 314 -1.43 -18.68 9.25
CA ILE A 314 0.02 -18.70 9.01
C ILE A 314 0.45 -20.11 8.57
N LYS A 315 0.04 -21.16 9.30
CA LYS A 315 0.36 -22.54 8.94
C LYS A 315 -0.15 -22.92 7.54
N TYR A 316 -1.34 -22.46 7.19
CA TYR A 316 -1.89 -22.71 5.86
C TYR A 316 -1.07 -21.98 4.78
N LEU A 317 -0.77 -20.70 4.95
CA LEU A 317 -0.02 -19.90 3.98
C LEU A 317 1.41 -20.42 3.84
N ASP A 318 2.10 -20.76 4.91
CA ASP A 318 3.45 -21.36 4.89
C ASP A 318 3.50 -22.69 4.13
N LYS A 319 2.38 -23.43 4.09
CA LYS A 319 2.26 -24.66 3.28
C LYS A 319 2.01 -24.36 1.81
N GLN A 320 1.30 -23.28 1.48
CA GLN A 320 0.96 -22.92 0.10
C GLN A 320 2.08 -22.16 -0.62
N VAL A 321 2.92 -21.44 0.13
CA VAL A 321 3.97 -20.55 -0.39
C VAL A 321 5.34 -21.10 0.02
N THR A 322 6.18 -21.41 -0.96
CA THR A 322 7.51 -21.96 -0.71
C THR A 322 8.57 -20.91 -0.38
N GLY A 323 8.31 -19.65 -0.63
CA GLY A 323 9.15 -18.48 -0.38
C GLY A 323 8.59 -17.56 0.68
N TYR A 324 8.42 -16.28 0.32
CA TYR A 324 7.88 -15.24 1.19
C TYR A 324 6.41 -14.97 0.89
N TRP A 325 5.67 -14.63 1.91
CA TRP A 325 4.38 -13.97 1.75
C TRP A 325 4.25 -12.82 2.74
N THR A 326 3.62 -11.74 2.30
CA THR A 326 3.34 -10.57 3.12
C THR A 326 1.95 -10.05 2.80
N VAL A 327 1.24 -9.57 3.83
CA VAL A 327 -0.09 -8.98 3.68
C VAL A 327 0.06 -7.55 3.18
N LEU A 328 -0.40 -7.28 1.95
CA LEU A 328 -0.42 -5.92 1.39
C LEU A 328 -1.60 -5.11 1.90
N SER A 329 -2.76 -5.72 2.01
CA SER A 329 -3.96 -5.07 2.54
C SER A 329 -4.97 -6.07 3.07
N GLN A 330 -5.92 -5.57 3.88
CA GLN A 330 -6.99 -6.33 4.48
C GLN A 330 -8.33 -5.64 4.23
N SER A 331 -9.40 -6.43 4.07
CA SER A 331 -10.77 -5.92 4.20
C SER A 331 -11.02 -5.41 5.63
N LYS A 332 -12.00 -4.53 5.81
CA LYS A 332 -12.32 -3.96 7.13
C LYS A 332 -12.66 -5.03 8.19
N ASP A 333 -13.27 -6.12 7.78
CA ASP A 333 -13.60 -7.25 8.65
C ASP A 333 -12.44 -8.24 8.89
N GLY A 334 -11.27 -7.96 8.29
CA GLY A 334 -10.05 -8.76 8.42
C GLY A 334 -10.10 -10.13 7.72
N ASN A 335 -11.14 -10.45 6.93
CA ASN A 335 -11.32 -11.78 6.36
C ASN A 335 -10.65 -12.00 5.00
N LEU A 336 -10.50 -10.94 4.21
CA LEU A 336 -9.84 -10.99 2.91
C LEU A 336 -8.50 -10.26 2.97
N TRP A 337 -7.45 -10.93 2.56
CA TRP A 337 -6.11 -10.35 2.48
C TRP A 337 -5.59 -10.40 1.06
N THR A 338 -5.04 -9.31 0.56
CA THR A 338 -4.18 -9.36 -0.61
C THR A 338 -2.75 -9.63 -0.17
N LEU A 339 -2.08 -10.52 -0.87
CA LEU A 339 -0.74 -10.98 -0.54
C LEU A 339 0.24 -10.66 -1.65
N TRP A 340 1.45 -10.27 -1.26
CA TRP A 340 2.64 -10.42 -2.07
C TRP A 340 3.22 -11.80 -1.82
N ILE A 341 3.56 -12.50 -2.88
CA ILE A 341 4.13 -13.85 -2.85
C ILE A 341 5.40 -13.83 -3.70
N ASP A 342 6.51 -14.13 -3.07
CA ASP A 342 7.83 -14.21 -3.71
C ASP A 342 8.42 -15.61 -3.45
N ASN A 343 8.22 -16.50 -4.39
CA ASN A 343 8.83 -17.81 -4.39
C ASN A 343 10.22 -17.71 -5.02
N THR A 344 11.26 -18.16 -4.33
CA THR A 344 12.61 -18.15 -4.85
C THR A 344 12.73 -18.89 -6.19
N GLY A 345 13.12 -18.19 -7.26
CA GLY A 345 13.20 -18.76 -8.61
C GLY A 345 11.94 -18.64 -9.45
N GLU A 346 10.95 -17.89 -9.00
CA GLU A 346 9.74 -17.52 -9.74
C GLU A 346 9.53 -16.01 -9.73
N PRO A 347 8.86 -15.43 -10.74
CA PRO A 347 8.48 -14.01 -10.67
C PRO A 347 7.45 -13.79 -9.56
N VAL A 348 7.49 -12.59 -8.97
CA VAL A 348 6.52 -12.18 -7.94
C VAL A 348 5.09 -12.38 -8.41
N LYS A 349 4.27 -12.96 -7.54
CA LYS A 349 2.83 -13.20 -7.73
C LYS A 349 2.04 -12.50 -6.63
N PHE A 350 0.78 -12.22 -6.93
CA PHE A 350 -0.15 -11.66 -5.97
C PHE A 350 -1.32 -12.61 -5.76
N GLY A 351 -1.72 -12.76 -4.50
CA GLY A 351 -2.79 -13.65 -4.11
C GLY A 351 -3.90 -12.93 -3.35
N LEU A 352 -5.08 -13.53 -3.35
CA LEU A 352 -6.19 -13.21 -2.47
C LEU A 352 -6.40 -14.38 -1.51
N TYR A 353 -6.24 -14.14 -0.23
CA TYR A 353 -6.48 -15.11 0.82
C TYR A 353 -7.81 -14.84 1.52
N ASP A 354 -8.72 -15.82 1.47
CA ASP A 354 -9.97 -15.83 2.23
C ASP A 354 -9.76 -16.63 3.51
N ARG A 355 -9.70 -15.95 4.65
CA ARG A 355 -9.44 -16.55 5.96
C ARG A 355 -10.58 -17.47 6.42
N ARG A 356 -11.84 -17.13 6.10
CA ARG A 356 -13.01 -17.94 6.48
C ARG A 356 -13.00 -19.29 5.79
N LYS A 357 -12.62 -19.31 4.51
CA LYS A 357 -12.54 -20.52 3.70
C LYS A 357 -11.17 -21.20 3.79
N ARG A 358 -10.15 -20.49 4.27
CA ARG A 358 -8.73 -20.88 4.19
C ARG A 358 -8.35 -21.26 2.77
N THR A 359 -8.61 -20.36 1.83
CA THR A 359 -8.27 -20.55 0.43
C THR A 359 -7.42 -19.41 -0.08
N LEU A 360 -6.34 -19.76 -0.77
CA LEU A 360 -5.47 -18.81 -1.49
C LEU A 360 -5.73 -18.92 -2.98
N LYS A 361 -6.21 -17.84 -3.58
CA LYS A 361 -6.42 -17.71 -5.03
C LYS A 361 -5.33 -16.81 -5.62
N LYS A 362 -4.63 -17.26 -6.66
CA LYS A 362 -3.75 -16.37 -7.45
C LYS A 362 -4.61 -15.27 -8.10
N LEU A 363 -4.21 -14.02 -7.92
CA LEU A 363 -4.79 -12.88 -8.62
C LEU A 363 -4.10 -12.69 -9.97
N PHE A 364 -2.80 -12.43 -9.96
CA PHE A 364 -1.96 -12.25 -11.15
C PHE A 364 -0.47 -12.33 -10.79
N GLY A 365 0.36 -12.55 -11.80
CA GLY A 365 1.81 -12.37 -11.72
C GLY A 365 2.22 -10.95 -12.08
N ALA A 366 3.32 -10.48 -11.50
CA ALA A 366 3.87 -9.19 -11.86
C ALA A 366 4.41 -9.18 -13.31
N ARG A 367 4.99 -10.31 -13.74
CA ARG A 367 5.61 -10.51 -15.06
C ARG A 367 5.21 -11.88 -15.61
N PRO A 368 4.01 -12.05 -16.19
CA PRO A 368 3.52 -13.34 -16.69
C PRO A 368 4.44 -13.98 -17.73
N VAL A 369 5.12 -13.18 -18.53
CA VAL A 369 6.11 -13.67 -19.53
C VAL A 369 7.26 -14.47 -18.91
N LEU A 370 7.52 -14.33 -17.62
CA LEU A 370 8.55 -15.07 -16.88
C LEU A 370 7.99 -16.28 -16.10
N GLU A 371 6.68 -16.49 -16.07
CA GLU A 371 6.10 -17.56 -15.23
C GLU A 371 6.52 -18.96 -15.67
N ASP A 372 6.72 -19.17 -16.98
CA ASP A 372 7.18 -20.44 -17.54
C ASP A 372 8.69 -20.44 -17.86
N THR A 373 9.41 -19.38 -17.43
CA THR A 373 10.86 -19.26 -17.62
C THR A 373 11.59 -19.91 -16.45
N GLN A 374 12.60 -20.74 -16.76
CA GLN A 374 13.46 -21.31 -15.73
C GLN A 374 14.38 -20.23 -15.14
N LEU A 375 14.03 -19.69 -13.98
CA LEU A 375 14.85 -18.74 -13.25
C LEU A 375 15.77 -19.46 -12.25
N ALA A 376 16.89 -18.84 -11.92
CA ALA A 376 17.81 -19.36 -10.91
C ALA A 376 17.16 -19.33 -9.53
N LYS A 377 17.23 -20.43 -8.80
CA LYS A 377 16.76 -20.50 -7.42
C LYS A 377 17.74 -19.78 -6.51
N MET A 378 17.25 -18.89 -5.70
CA MET A 378 18.00 -18.28 -4.61
C MET A 378 17.87 -19.15 -3.35
N SER A 379 19.00 -19.41 -2.69
CA SER A 379 19.01 -20.12 -1.41
C SER A 379 19.96 -19.43 -0.45
N PRO A 380 19.59 -19.27 0.84
CA PRO A 380 20.47 -18.70 1.84
C PRO A 380 21.67 -19.58 2.07
N LYS A 381 22.85 -18.98 2.39
CA LYS A 381 24.09 -19.66 2.75
C LYS A 381 24.68 -18.98 3.98
N THR A 382 25.13 -19.78 4.93
CA THR A 382 25.99 -19.33 6.04
C THR A 382 27.43 -19.52 5.63
N LEU A 383 28.24 -18.46 5.74
CA LEU A 383 29.67 -18.44 5.46
C LEU A 383 30.46 -18.57 6.76
#